data_9ffeee44553b9bf2455b0ecc24eb8134
#
_entry.id   9ffeee44553b9bf2455b0ecc24eb8134
#
_cell.length_a   1.000
_cell.length_b   1.000
_cell.length_c   1.000
_cell.angle_alpha   90.00
_cell.angle_beta   90.00
_cell.angle_gamma   90.00
#
_symmetry.space_group_name_H-M   'P 1'
#
loop_
_entity.id
_entity.type
_entity.pdbx_description
1 polymer ?
#
loop_
_entity_poly.entity_id
_entity_poly.type
_entity_poly.pdbx_seq_one_letter_code
_entity_poly.pdbx_strand_id
1 'polypeptide(L)'
;MNYTPFMSVFDVDPPIIDNKHLIKWLKINFSFLRNKLLKIKQLDSERDINFIIFINNKKKYVLKISNPSEKINILKYQDRLINYLRSDLSLKSFIPKIHHTKIVKYLDKKNRECFVRILSYIEGRMYGDTKSNDKIENSLGKLLGKVSTKLKAFNDIDAHRNFIWDPSNIKWIKKDINIFTGSKKLILLKCFSEYEKFVKNNLNKLRYSITHSDPNNYNIVIKENNVCGLLDYGDSIYSPTINDLAICLSYALMNNDNIYLTLKNIITEYNKQFSINEDEINSLISLCKSRLMITVVMAKKQRIKYPSNQYLSISEKDAWSLLEKLDKIPINFLIYIVREICGFDIIHHHNQIINYINKFNFGNIFKFNILDKNKSILKLSSDSPLLKGNPDNSSLKKRVNKIFKEDNSRIGIGLYNEKRKVYKGPNFISELNTNERRNIHLGIDIFIDQGTDLFAPIDGKIIILKNNNFKYDYGPTLVLEHSFKKYKFYTLYGHLSKIMFQKLKIGKKFHLIQI
;
A
#
# COMPACT_ATOMS: atom_id res chain seq x y z
N MET A 1 -1.71 -0.27 33.42
CA MET A 1 -0.34 -0.81 33.40
C MET A 1 0.61 0.34 33.16
N ASN A 2 1.43 0.66 34.13
CA ASN A 2 2.37 1.76 34.09
C ASN A 2 3.43 1.48 33.02
N TYR A 3 3.58 2.37 32.05
CA TYR A 3 4.65 2.38 31.07
C TYR A 3 5.96 2.73 31.79
N THR A 4 6.73 1.74 32.20
CA THR A 4 8.17 1.93 32.37
C THR A 4 8.76 2.09 30.96
N PRO A 5 9.52 3.13 30.69
CA PRO A 5 10.21 3.26 29.40
C PRO A 5 11.27 2.14 29.38
N PHE A 6 10.99 1.07 28.61
CA PHE A 6 12.05 0.13 28.25
C PHE A 6 13.13 0.92 27.53
N MET A 7 14.37 0.91 28.04
CA MET A 7 15.54 1.32 27.26
C MET A 7 15.51 0.46 25.99
N SER A 8 15.11 1.08 24.90
CA SER A 8 15.10 0.46 23.58
C SER A 8 16.54 0.21 23.18
N VAL A 9 16.81 -0.88 22.46
CA VAL A 9 18.12 -1.10 21.80
C VAL A 9 18.56 0.08 20.91
N PHE A 10 17.62 0.99 20.58
CA PHE A 10 17.86 2.24 19.87
C PHE A 10 18.38 3.40 20.76
N ASP A 11 18.39 3.23 22.09
CA ASP A 11 18.83 4.25 23.02
C ASP A 11 20.32 4.07 23.42
N VAL A 12 20.92 2.95 23.04
CA VAL A 12 22.32 2.59 23.33
C VAL A 12 23.14 2.66 22.05
N ASP A 13 24.27 3.39 22.08
CA ASP A 13 25.17 3.50 20.93
C ASP A 13 25.68 2.14 20.46
N PRO A 14 25.82 1.94 19.13
CA PRO A 14 26.41 0.73 18.55
C PRO A 14 27.77 0.38 19.15
N PRO A 15 28.21 -0.91 19.03
CA PRO A 15 29.55 -1.29 19.45
C PRO A 15 30.67 -0.50 18.75
N ILE A 16 31.75 -0.21 19.44
CA ILE A 16 32.93 0.40 18.83
C ILE A 16 33.98 -0.68 18.58
N ILE A 17 34.27 -0.96 17.31
CA ILE A 17 35.09 -2.09 16.91
C ILE A 17 36.49 -1.64 16.45
N ASP A 18 37.52 -2.41 16.86
CA ASP A 18 38.84 -2.37 16.26
C ASP A 18 38.98 -3.54 15.28
N ASN A 19 39.13 -3.23 14.00
CA ASN A 19 39.19 -4.25 12.96
C ASN A 19 40.37 -5.19 13.09
N LYS A 20 41.56 -4.70 13.54
CA LYS A 20 42.75 -5.53 13.74
C LYS A 20 42.55 -6.49 14.91
N HIS A 21 42.05 -5.99 16.02
CA HIS A 21 41.70 -6.78 17.20
C HIS A 21 40.61 -7.80 16.86
N LEU A 22 39.55 -7.40 16.19
CA LEU A 22 38.45 -8.29 15.78
C LEU A 22 38.94 -9.45 14.92
N ILE A 23 39.80 -9.22 13.94
CA ILE A 23 40.37 -10.31 13.11
C ILE A 23 41.17 -11.31 13.94
N LYS A 24 42.00 -10.84 14.89
CA LYS A 24 42.74 -11.74 15.80
C LYS A 24 41.77 -12.54 16.67
N TRP A 25 40.80 -11.88 17.27
CA TRP A 25 39.77 -12.50 18.11
C TRP A 25 38.94 -13.54 17.35
N LEU A 26 38.54 -13.27 16.09
CA LEU A 26 37.83 -14.22 15.23
C LEU A 26 38.64 -15.51 15.00
N LYS A 27 39.94 -15.39 14.75
CA LYS A 27 40.83 -16.57 14.54
C LYS A 27 40.99 -17.44 15.79
N ILE A 28 40.90 -16.85 16.98
CA ILE A 28 40.96 -17.56 18.26
C ILE A 28 39.64 -18.29 18.54
N ASN A 29 38.52 -17.60 18.35
CA ASN A 29 37.21 -18.09 18.79
C ASN A 29 36.49 -18.99 17.77
N PHE A 30 36.89 -18.94 16.50
CA PHE A 30 36.25 -19.72 15.42
C PHE A 30 37.31 -20.59 14.70
N SER A 31 37.35 -21.87 15.01
CA SER A 31 38.35 -22.83 14.50
C SER A 31 38.48 -22.85 12.97
N PHE A 32 37.35 -22.71 12.25
CA PHE A 32 37.32 -22.69 10.78
C PHE A 32 37.99 -21.44 10.17
N LEU A 33 38.25 -20.39 10.96
CA LEU A 33 38.92 -19.14 10.57
C LEU A 33 40.41 -19.10 10.95
N ARG A 34 40.87 -20.02 11.81
CA ARG A 34 42.20 -19.98 12.50
C ARG A 34 43.37 -19.72 11.56
N ASN A 35 43.52 -20.50 10.52
CA ASN A 35 44.67 -20.43 9.60
C ASN A 35 44.28 -19.84 8.23
N LYS A 36 43.31 -18.93 8.20
CA LYS A 36 42.80 -18.33 6.95
C LYS A 36 43.23 -16.88 6.81
N LEU A 37 43.38 -16.43 5.55
CA LEU A 37 43.49 -15.04 5.24
C LEU A 37 42.09 -14.41 5.36
N LEU A 38 41.92 -13.47 6.29
CA LEU A 38 40.67 -12.80 6.54
C LEU A 38 40.76 -11.36 6.11
N LYS A 39 39.75 -10.90 5.31
CA LYS A 39 39.44 -9.50 5.11
C LYS A 39 38.01 -9.27 5.59
N ILE A 40 37.77 -8.13 6.21
CA ILE A 40 36.44 -7.71 6.65
C ILE A 40 36.07 -6.39 5.99
N LYS A 41 34.79 -6.26 5.62
CA LYS A 41 34.20 -5.01 5.12
C LYS A 41 32.97 -4.73 5.97
N GLN A 42 32.94 -3.58 6.62
CA GLN A 42 31.77 -3.17 7.41
C GLN A 42 30.58 -2.90 6.49
N LEU A 43 29.41 -3.30 6.95
CA LEU A 43 28.11 -3.02 6.34
C LEU A 43 27.43 -1.91 7.13
N ASP A 44 26.61 -1.13 6.46
CA ASP A 44 25.75 -0.17 7.12
C ASP A 44 24.74 -0.90 8.01
N SER A 45 24.55 -0.38 9.22
CA SER A 45 23.63 -0.92 10.20
C SER A 45 23.26 0.13 11.22
N GLU A 46 22.04 0.05 11.77
CA GLU A 46 21.49 1.09 12.65
C GLU A 46 21.92 0.90 14.11
N ARG A 47 21.81 -0.31 14.65
CA ARG A 47 22.03 -0.63 16.08
C ARG A 47 23.15 -1.63 16.34
N ASP A 48 23.32 -2.60 15.46
CA ASP A 48 24.37 -3.59 15.50
C ASP A 48 25.57 -3.12 14.66
N ILE A 49 26.70 -3.83 14.71
CA ILE A 49 27.77 -3.68 13.72
C ILE A 49 27.89 -4.98 12.94
N ASN A 50 27.76 -4.87 11.64
CA ASN A 50 27.81 -6.02 10.73
C ASN A 50 29.00 -5.93 9.79
N PHE A 51 29.60 -7.07 9.44
CA PHE A 51 30.69 -7.14 8.47
C PHE A 51 30.46 -8.30 7.49
N ILE A 52 30.94 -8.11 6.26
CA ILE A 52 31.24 -9.24 5.36
C ILE A 52 32.65 -9.72 5.72
N ILE A 53 32.79 -11.03 5.99
CA ILE A 53 34.08 -11.70 6.12
C ILE A 53 34.41 -12.36 4.79
N PHE A 54 35.58 -12.03 4.23
CA PHE A 54 36.15 -12.73 3.08
C PHE A 54 37.22 -13.70 3.57
N ILE A 55 37.08 -14.97 3.20
CA ILE A 55 38.06 -16.00 3.49
C ILE A 55 38.83 -16.33 2.22
N ASN A 56 40.15 -16.15 2.23
CA ASN A 56 41.02 -16.35 1.06
C ASN A 56 40.52 -15.61 -0.19
N ASN A 57 40.01 -14.42 0.01
CA ASN A 57 39.42 -13.53 -1.00
C ASN A 57 38.23 -14.09 -1.82
N LYS A 58 37.70 -15.25 -1.48
CA LYS A 58 36.64 -15.91 -2.27
C LYS A 58 35.34 -16.13 -1.48
N LYS A 59 35.42 -16.90 -0.37
CA LYS A 59 34.24 -17.30 0.39
C LYS A 59 33.80 -16.20 1.32
N LYS A 60 32.50 -15.90 1.34
CA LYS A 60 31.91 -14.79 2.11
C LYS A 60 31.00 -15.31 3.23
N TYR A 61 31.03 -14.60 4.36
CA TYR A 61 30.12 -14.77 5.48
C TYR A 61 29.67 -13.41 6.00
N VAL A 62 28.55 -13.37 6.72
CA VAL A 62 28.10 -12.20 7.46
C VAL A 62 28.41 -12.41 8.94
N LEU A 63 29.19 -11.50 9.50
CA LEU A 63 29.44 -11.39 10.92
C LEU A 63 28.48 -10.36 11.49
N LYS A 64 27.71 -10.72 12.51
CA LYS A 64 26.84 -9.81 13.26
C LYS A 64 27.40 -9.66 14.69
N ILE A 65 27.63 -8.42 15.11
CA ILE A 65 28.03 -8.06 16.47
C ILE A 65 26.89 -7.27 17.06
N SER A 66 26.21 -7.84 18.04
CA SER A 66 25.00 -7.24 18.61
C SER A 66 25.27 -5.93 19.33
N ASN A 67 24.24 -5.09 19.44
CA ASN A 67 24.25 -3.97 20.36
C ASN A 67 24.54 -4.46 21.80
N PRO A 68 25.28 -3.70 22.62
CA PRO A 68 25.55 -4.08 24.01
C PRO A 68 24.31 -4.27 24.88
N SER A 69 23.18 -3.65 24.54
CA SER A 69 21.89 -3.80 25.24
C SER A 69 21.06 -5.00 24.77
N GLU A 70 21.51 -5.71 23.71
CA GLU A 70 20.74 -6.84 23.18
C GLU A 70 20.85 -8.08 24.11
N LYS A 71 19.73 -8.69 24.38
CA LYS A 71 19.66 -9.85 25.26
C LYS A 71 19.99 -11.15 24.53
N ILE A 72 20.77 -12.00 25.14
CA ILE A 72 21.20 -13.29 24.55
C ILE A 72 20.02 -14.23 24.23
N ASN A 73 18.92 -14.18 24.99
CA ASN A 73 17.73 -15.00 24.71
C ASN A 73 17.06 -14.56 23.39
N ILE A 74 17.05 -13.27 23.07
CA ILE A 74 16.54 -12.75 21.79
C ILE A 74 17.41 -13.24 20.62
N LEU A 75 18.74 -13.25 20.78
CA LEU A 75 19.64 -13.79 19.74
C LEU A 75 19.46 -15.30 19.56
N LYS A 76 19.26 -16.05 20.64
CA LYS A 76 18.95 -17.48 20.59
C LYS A 76 17.59 -17.74 19.93
N TYR A 77 16.59 -16.91 20.21
CA TYR A 77 15.29 -16.95 19.54
C TYR A 77 15.44 -16.75 18.02
N GLN A 78 16.20 -15.73 17.58
CA GLN A 78 16.47 -15.50 16.16
C GLN A 78 17.11 -16.73 15.50
N ASP A 79 18.03 -17.41 16.19
CA ASP A 79 18.68 -18.62 15.69
C ASP A 79 17.70 -19.80 15.59
N ARG A 80 16.79 -19.97 16.56
CA ARG A 80 15.70 -20.97 16.47
C ARG A 80 14.77 -20.69 15.29
N LEU A 81 14.36 -19.43 15.10
CA LEU A 81 13.52 -18.98 14.00
C LEU A 81 14.15 -19.26 12.63
N ILE A 82 15.42 -18.87 12.45
CA ILE A 82 16.18 -19.13 11.22
C ILE A 82 16.24 -20.63 10.93
N ASN A 83 16.58 -21.46 11.92
CA ASN A 83 16.65 -22.91 11.75
C ASN A 83 15.29 -23.52 11.44
N TYR A 84 14.21 -23.02 12.06
CA TYR A 84 12.85 -23.46 11.78
C TYR A 84 12.43 -23.16 10.34
N LEU A 85 12.67 -21.93 9.86
CA LEU A 85 12.39 -21.57 8.47
C LEU A 85 13.21 -22.42 7.49
N ARG A 86 14.48 -22.68 7.79
CA ARG A 86 15.37 -23.51 6.97
C ARG A 86 15.05 -25.01 6.99
N SER A 87 14.24 -25.49 7.93
CA SER A 87 13.75 -26.87 7.92
C SER A 87 12.78 -27.14 6.77
N ASP A 88 12.20 -26.09 6.18
CA ASP A 88 11.41 -26.17 4.97
C ASP A 88 12.33 -26.12 3.73
N LEU A 89 12.29 -27.18 2.91
CA LEU A 89 13.13 -27.29 1.72
C LEU A 89 12.87 -26.19 0.71
N SER A 90 11.61 -25.71 0.63
CA SER A 90 11.22 -24.65 -0.30
C SER A 90 11.66 -23.24 0.13
N LEU A 91 12.07 -23.06 1.41
CA LEU A 91 12.59 -21.82 1.98
C LEU A 91 14.09 -21.84 2.23
N LYS A 92 14.68 -23.03 2.34
CA LYS A 92 16.07 -23.26 2.79
C LYS A 92 17.11 -22.40 2.06
N SER A 93 16.96 -22.18 0.76
CA SER A 93 17.89 -21.40 -0.06
C SER A 93 17.76 -19.89 0.13
N PHE A 94 16.57 -19.41 0.57
CA PHE A 94 16.29 -17.99 0.75
C PHE A 94 16.72 -17.46 2.12
N ILE A 95 16.93 -18.35 3.09
CA ILE A 95 17.18 -17.98 4.48
C ILE A 95 18.67 -18.19 4.81
N PRO A 96 19.37 -17.21 5.40
CA PRO A 96 20.77 -17.36 5.77
C PRO A 96 20.97 -18.57 6.69
N LYS A 97 22.04 -19.32 6.49
CA LYS A 97 22.42 -20.43 7.39
C LYS A 97 23.25 -19.88 8.54
N ILE A 98 22.93 -20.30 9.77
CA ILE A 98 23.81 -20.09 10.93
C ILE A 98 25.04 -20.96 10.73
N HIS A 99 26.20 -20.32 10.66
CA HIS A 99 27.46 -21.08 10.40
C HIS A 99 28.04 -21.65 11.68
N HIS A 100 27.83 -21.00 12.81
CA HIS A 100 28.33 -21.44 14.10
C HIS A 100 27.21 -21.35 15.14
N THR A 101 26.87 -22.46 15.76
CA THR A 101 25.73 -22.59 16.69
C THR A 101 25.94 -21.90 18.04
N LYS A 102 27.20 -21.63 18.40
CA LYS A 102 27.53 -20.98 19.68
C LYS A 102 27.59 -19.46 19.45
N ILE A 103 26.78 -18.72 20.20
CA ILE A 103 26.88 -17.28 20.33
C ILE A 103 28.05 -16.94 21.23
N VAL A 104 29.04 -16.19 20.75
CA VAL A 104 30.29 -15.91 21.46
C VAL A 104 30.30 -14.47 21.96
N LYS A 105 30.73 -14.28 23.22
CA LYS A 105 30.92 -12.96 23.83
C LYS A 105 32.13 -12.24 23.23
N TYR A 106 31.97 -10.94 22.98
CA TYR A 106 32.98 -10.03 22.51
C TYR A 106 32.93 -8.73 23.33
N LEU A 107 34.07 -8.21 23.74
CA LEU A 107 34.15 -6.91 24.38
C LEU A 107 34.53 -5.84 23.35
N ASP A 108 33.73 -4.78 23.23
CA ASP A 108 34.03 -3.66 22.35
C ASP A 108 35.15 -2.75 22.93
N LYS A 109 35.56 -1.69 22.22
CA LYS A 109 36.59 -0.77 22.69
C LYS A 109 36.29 -0.06 24.03
N LYS A 110 35.00 -0.02 24.41
CA LYS A 110 34.54 0.54 25.69
C LYS A 110 34.33 -0.55 26.75
N ASN A 111 34.84 -1.76 26.54
CA ASN A 111 34.65 -2.93 27.40
C ASN A 111 33.17 -3.30 27.63
N ARG A 112 32.26 -2.94 26.69
CA ARG A 112 30.87 -3.34 26.74
C ARG A 112 30.71 -4.76 26.14
N GLU A 113 29.91 -5.60 26.80
CA GLU A 113 29.64 -6.95 26.33
C GLU A 113 28.72 -6.91 25.09
N CYS A 114 29.15 -7.56 24.02
CA CYS A 114 28.42 -7.77 22.78
C CYS A 114 28.42 -9.26 22.46
N PHE A 115 27.53 -9.69 21.58
CA PHE A 115 27.44 -11.06 21.14
C PHE A 115 27.72 -11.17 19.65
N VAL A 116 28.51 -12.20 19.29
CA VAL A 116 28.94 -12.41 17.91
C VAL A 116 28.29 -13.65 17.32
N ARG A 117 27.73 -13.52 16.12
CA ARG A 117 27.18 -14.61 15.32
C ARG A 117 27.74 -14.56 13.89
N ILE A 118 27.88 -15.72 13.25
CA ILE A 118 28.31 -15.81 11.85
C ILE A 118 27.25 -16.55 11.05
N LEU A 119 26.79 -15.90 9.97
CA LEU A 119 25.79 -16.42 9.05
C LEU A 119 26.38 -16.60 7.65
N SER A 120 25.76 -17.42 6.82
CA SER A 120 26.10 -17.51 5.40
C SER A 120 25.77 -16.19 4.70
N TYR A 121 26.59 -15.82 3.74
CA TYR A 121 26.30 -14.71 2.83
C TYR A 121 25.41 -15.22 1.69
N ILE A 122 24.38 -14.45 1.33
CA ILE A 122 23.54 -14.70 0.15
C ILE A 122 23.97 -13.75 -0.95
N GLU A 123 24.37 -14.30 -2.09
CA GLU A 123 24.85 -13.52 -3.25
C GLU A 123 23.69 -12.87 -4.02
N GLY A 124 23.79 -11.58 -4.30
CA GLY A 124 22.82 -10.82 -5.06
C GLY A 124 22.94 -9.33 -4.81
N ARG A 125 21.98 -8.56 -5.29
CA ARG A 125 21.83 -7.12 -5.04
C ARG A 125 20.67 -6.89 -4.09
N MET A 126 20.71 -5.83 -3.29
CA MET A 126 19.55 -5.46 -2.47
C MET A 126 18.39 -5.02 -3.36
N TYR A 127 17.17 -5.33 -2.95
CA TYR A 127 15.97 -4.90 -3.68
C TYR A 127 15.93 -3.38 -3.83
N GLY A 128 16.35 -2.62 -2.80
CA GLY A 128 16.43 -1.16 -2.84
C GLY A 128 17.37 -0.60 -3.91
N ASP A 129 18.38 -1.38 -4.32
CA ASP A 129 19.35 -1.00 -5.36
C ASP A 129 18.98 -1.60 -6.73
N THR A 130 17.78 -2.19 -6.86
CA THR A 130 17.34 -2.90 -8.07
C THR A 130 16.05 -2.27 -8.59
N LYS A 131 15.98 -2.00 -9.90
CA LYS A 131 14.72 -1.56 -10.51
C LYS A 131 13.70 -2.71 -10.45
N SER A 132 12.55 -2.45 -9.83
CA SER A 132 11.48 -3.44 -9.71
C SER A 132 10.88 -3.80 -11.08
N ASN A 133 10.37 -5.03 -11.18
CA ASN A 133 9.61 -5.53 -12.32
C ASN A 133 8.67 -6.66 -11.86
N ASP A 134 7.76 -7.09 -12.73
CA ASP A 134 6.74 -8.10 -12.43
C ASP A 134 7.32 -9.40 -11.88
N LYS A 135 8.48 -9.87 -12.38
CA LYS A 135 9.11 -11.11 -11.91
C LYS A 135 9.59 -10.98 -10.48
N ILE A 136 10.23 -9.86 -10.15
CA ILE A 136 10.68 -9.57 -8.78
C ILE A 136 9.48 -9.50 -7.85
N GLU A 137 8.44 -8.73 -8.20
CA GLU A 137 7.24 -8.54 -7.38
C GLU A 137 6.50 -9.85 -7.15
N ASN A 138 6.32 -10.65 -8.20
CA ASN A 138 5.70 -11.99 -8.09
C ASN A 138 6.54 -12.92 -7.19
N SER A 139 7.86 -12.95 -7.36
CA SER A 139 8.73 -13.78 -6.53
C SER A 139 8.74 -13.35 -5.07
N LEU A 140 8.60 -12.05 -4.82
CA LEU A 140 8.52 -11.46 -3.48
C LEU A 140 7.24 -11.86 -2.76
N GLY A 141 6.08 -11.70 -3.41
CA GLY A 141 4.79 -12.15 -2.88
C GLY A 141 4.80 -13.65 -2.56
N LYS A 142 5.34 -14.46 -3.48
CA LYS A 142 5.46 -15.91 -3.30
C LYS A 142 6.34 -16.29 -2.09
N LEU A 143 7.50 -15.64 -1.94
CA LEU A 143 8.39 -15.92 -0.80
C LEU A 143 7.73 -15.57 0.53
N LEU A 144 7.18 -14.36 0.64
CA LEU A 144 6.54 -13.92 1.89
C LEU A 144 5.33 -14.77 2.26
N GLY A 145 4.50 -15.15 1.30
CA GLY A 145 3.38 -16.05 1.55
C GLY A 145 3.82 -17.42 2.09
N LYS A 146 4.93 -17.99 1.55
CA LYS A 146 5.53 -19.23 2.08
C LYS A 146 6.06 -19.05 3.50
N VAL A 147 6.74 -17.91 3.77
CA VAL A 147 7.24 -17.60 5.11
C VAL A 147 6.08 -17.50 6.10
N SER A 148 5.02 -16.76 5.78
CA SER A 148 3.81 -16.65 6.62
C SER A 148 3.16 -18.02 6.87
N THR A 149 3.06 -18.86 5.84
CA THR A 149 2.53 -20.23 5.96
C THR A 149 3.37 -21.08 6.91
N LYS A 150 4.70 -21.04 6.79
CA LYS A 150 5.61 -21.79 7.65
C LYS A 150 5.54 -21.28 9.09
N LEU A 151 5.55 -19.97 9.30
CA LEU A 151 5.56 -19.36 10.63
C LEU A 151 4.24 -19.50 11.39
N LYS A 152 3.13 -19.81 10.74
CA LYS A 152 1.84 -20.06 11.38
C LYS A 152 1.92 -21.12 12.50
N ALA A 153 2.80 -22.12 12.35
CA ALA A 153 2.97 -23.21 13.32
C ALA A 153 4.18 -23.02 14.25
N PHE A 154 4.92 -21.92 14.11
CA PHE A 154 6.06 -21.63 14.98
C PHE A 154 5.63 -20.81 16.18
N ASN A 155 6.01 -21.25 17.37
CA ASN A 155 5.75 -20.52 18.62
C ASN A 155 7.04 -20.42 19.45
N ASP A 156 7.28 -19.23 20.00
CA ASP A 156 8.45 -18.97 20.84
C ASP A 156 8.12 -17.83 21.82
N ILE A 157 8.38 -18.03 23.11
CA ILE A 157 8.04 -17.05 24.15
C ILE A 157 8.81 -15.73 23.98
N ASP A 158 10.03 -15.77 23.48
CA ASP A 158 10.88 -14.59 23.29
C ASP A 158 10.38 -13.68 22.12
N ALA A 159 9.44 -14.16 21.31
CA ALA A 159 8.78 -13.34 20.27
C ALA A 159 7.73 -12.38 20.85
N HIS A 160 7.21 -12.64 22.04
CA HIS A 160 6.17 -11.85 22.68
C HIS A 160 6.76 -10.61 23.37
N ARG A 161 7.18 -9.65 22.55
CA ARG A 161 7.76 -8.38 23.01
C ARG A 161 7.14 -7.18 22.28
N ASN A 162 7.11 -6.04 22.95
CA ASN A 162 6.71 -4.80 22.29
C ASN A 162 7.83 -4.30 21.37
N PHE A 163 7.46 -3.86 20.18
CA PHE A 163 8.42 -3.38 19.20
C PHE A 163 7.93 -2.09 18.54
N ILE A 164 8.79 -1.07 18.51
CA ILE A 164 8.41 0.27 18.07
C ILE A 164 8.09 0.36 16.57
N TRP A 165 8.63 -0.58 15.78
CA TRP A 165 8.40 -0.67 14.33
C TRP A 165 7.18 -1.51 13.94
N ASP A 166 6.40 -2.01 14.90
CA ASP A 166 5.17 -2.76 14.65
C ASP A 166 4.08 -1.83 14.08
N PRO A 167 3.67 -1.98 12.79
CA PRO A 167 2.67 -1.13 12.18
C PRO A 167 1.27 -1.32 12.75
N SER A 168 1.02 -2.41 13.49
CA SER A 168 -0.23 -2.65 14.19
C SER A 168 -0.33 -1.92 15.54
N ASN A 169 0.77 -1.35 16.04
CA ASN A 169 0.83 -0.65 17.33
C ASN A 169 1.50 0.72 17.27
N ILE A 170 0.89 1.65 16.56
CA ILE A 170 1.42 3.01 16.36
C ILE A 170 0.83 4.07 17.29
N LYS A 171 0.22 3.68 18.42
CA LYS A 171 -0.39 4.65 19.38
C LYS A 171 0.60 5.70 19.86
N TRP A 172 1.87 5.33 20.01
CA TRP A 172 2.95 6.21 20.45
C TRP A 172 3.19 7.38 19.47
N ILE A 173 2.93 7.20 18.18
CA ILE A 173 3.12 8.23 17.14
C ILE A 173 2.21 9.44 17.37
N LYS A 174 1.05 9.29 18.00
CA LYS A 174 0.08 10.38 18.19
C LYS A 174 0.69 11.64 18.82
N LYS A 175 1.59 11.48 19.76
CA LYS A 175 2.32 12.60 20.39
C LYS A 175 3.34 13.22 19.43
N ASP A 176 4.02 12.36 18.67
CA ASP A 176 5.12 12.76 17.80
C ASP A 176 4.65 13.41 16.48
N ILE A 177 3.37 13.28 16.09
CA ILE A 177 2.79 14.01 14.95
C ILE A 177 2.93 15.53 15.11
N ASN A 178 2.95 16.04 16.34
CA ASN A 178 3.08 17.47 16.62
C ASN A 178 4.45 18.07 16.26
N ILE A 179 5.47 17.25 15.99
CA ILE A 179 6.77 17.75 15.49
C ILE A 179 6.71 18.14 13.99
N PHE A 180 5.59 17.85 13.32
CA PHE A 180 5.33 18.21 11.92
C PHE A 180 4.35 19.38 11.82
N THR A 181 4.41 20.11 10.70
CA THR A 181 3.55 21.26 10.40
C THR A 181 2.95 21.15 8.99
N GLY A 182 1.99 22.02 8.67
CA GLY A 182 1.41 22.14 7.33
C GLY A 182 0.77 20.84 6.81
N SER A 183 0.89 20.59 5.51
CA SER A 183 0.32 19.43 4.82
C SER A 183 0.80 18.10 5.39
N LYS A 184 2.07 18.00 5.77
CA LYS A 184 2.64 16.79 6.35
C LYS A 184 1.94 16.38 7.65
N LYS A 185 1.65 17.33 8.53
CA LYS A 185 0.86 17.06 9.75
C LYS A 185 -0.54 16.58 9.42
N LEU A 186 -1.22 17.20 8.45
CA LEU A 186 -2.57 16.82 8.05
C LEU A 186 -2.63 15.39 7.49
N ILE A 187 -1.67 15.02 6.63
CA ILE A 187 -1.53 13.65 6.10
C ILE A 187 -1.35 12.64 7.24
N LEU A 188 -0.46 12.92 8.19
CA LEU A 188 -0.24 12.00 9.32
C LEU A 188 -1.48 11.87 10.21
N LEU A 189 -2.21 12.95 10.49
CA LEU A 189 -3.47 12.90 11.25
C LEU A 189 -4.52 12.06 10.55
N LYS A 190 -4.66 12.21 9.22
CA LYS A 190 -5.59 11.40 8.42
C LYS A 190 -5.19 9.93 8.45
N CYS A 191 -3.91 9.61 8.21
CA CYS A 191 -3.41 8.23 8.29
C CYS A 191 -3.60 7.63 9.69
N PHE A 192 -3.42 8.41 10.76
CA PHE A 192 -3.66 7.95 12.13
C PHE A 192 -5.15 7.66 12.38
N SER A 193 -6.05 8.49 11.86
CA SER A 193 -7.49 8.23 11.91
C SER A 193 -7.88 6.96 11.14
N GLU A 194 -7.28 6.74 9.97
CA GLU A 194 -7.46 5.49 9.21
C GLU A 194 -6.93 4.27 9.98
N TYR A 195 -5.79 4.37 10.65
CA TYR A 195 -5.29 3.33 11.55
C TYR A 195 -6.28 3.01 12.68
N GLU A 196 -6.83 4.01 13.35
CA GLU A 196 -7.81 3.77 14.41
C GLU A 196 -9.06 3.04 13.88
N LYS A 197 -9.53 3.43 12.71
CA LYS A 197 -10.72 2.87 12.06
C LYS A 197 -10.51 1.45 11.54
N PHE A 198 -9.45 1.21 10.78
CA PHE A 198 -9.27 -0.01 9.99
C PHE A 198 -8.33 -1.03 10.63
N VAL A 199 -7.48 -0.62 11.56
CA VAL A 199 -6.53 -1.51 12.24
C VAL A 199 -6.90 -1.68 13.70
N LYS A 200 -6.79 -0.63 14.51
CA LYS A 200 -6.96 -0.68 15.98
C LYS A 200 -8.27 -1.35 16.40
N ASN A 201 -9.37 -1.03 15.73
CA ASN A 201 -10.70 -1.57 16.03
C ASN A 201 -10.91 -3.01 15.52
N ASN A 202 -9.97 -3.53 14.72
CA ASN A 202 -10.04 -4.86 14.11
C ASN A 202 -8.94 -5.81 14.58
N LEU A 203 -8.04 -5.40 15.48
CA LEU A 203 -6.90 -6.22 15.92
C LEU A 203 -7.31 -7.60 16.42
N ASN A 204 -8.44 -7.71 17.12
CA ASN A 204 -8.97 -8.98 17.65
C ASN A 204 -9.52 -9.92 16.57
N LYS A 205 -9.67 -9.46 15.33
CA LYS A 205 -10.14 -10.27 14.18
C LYS A 205 -9.00 -10.72 13.28
N LEU A 206 -7.82 -10.13 13.43
CA LEU A 206 -6.65 -10.48 12.64
C LEU A 206 -6.04 -11.79 13.15
N ARG A 207 -5.47 -12.57 12.24
CA ARG A 207 -4.68 -13.74 12.60
C ARG A 207 -3.29 -13.31 13.06
N TYR A 208 -2.80 -13.93 14.12
CA TYR A 208 -1.49 -13.66 14.70
C TYR A 208 -0.55 -14.83 14.50
N SER A 209 0.70 -14.52 14.27
CA SER A 209 1.81 -15.48 14.24
C SER A 209 3.12 -14.76 14.57
N ILE A 210 4.21 -15.50 14.68
CA ILE A 210 5.53 -14.89 14.61
C ILE A 210 5.72 -14.40 13.17
N THR A 211 6.17 -13.14 13.01
CA THR A 211 6.41 -12.47 11.74
C THR A 211 7.89 -12.11 11.61
N HIS A 212 8.36 -11.90 10.40
CA HIS A 212 9.68 -11.34 10.15
C HIS A 212 9.79 -9.89 10.67
N SER A 213 8.71 -9.13 10.50
CA SER A 213 8.50 -7.75 10.96
C SER A 213 9.34 -6.68 10.28
N ASP A 214 10.26 -7.05 9.38
CA ASP A 214 11.03 -6.08 8.61
C ASP A 214 11.45 -6.57 7.20
N PRO A 215 10.52 -7.06 6.35
CA PRO A 215 10.83 -7.39 4.95
C PRO A 215 10.92 -6.10 4.10
N ASN A 216 11.85 -5.22 4.48
CA ASN A 216 12.13 -3.98 3.76
C ASN A 216 13.03 -4.23 2.54
N ASN A 217 13.23 -3.20 1.72
CA ASN A 217 13.99 -3.27 0.47
C ASN A 217 15.51 -3.53 0.65
N TYR A 218 16.06 -3.39 1.85
CA TYR A 218 17.47 -3.72 2.19
C TYR A 218 17.62 -5.04 2.95
N ASN A 219 16.50 -5.72 3.25
CA ASN A 219 16.50 -7.10 3.80
C ASN A 219 16.13 -8.16 2.75
N ILE A 220 15.90 -7.74 1.49
CA ILE A 220 15.53 -8.60 0.37
C ILE A 220 16.67 -8.60 -0.66
N VAL A 221 17.13 -9.80 -1.04
CA VAL A 221 18.21 -9.99 -2.03
C VAL A 221 17.64 -10.47 -3.35
N ILE A 222 18.07 -9.83 -4.43
CA ILE A 222 17.65 -10.11 -5.81
C ILE A 222 18.82 -10.69 -6.61
N LYS A 223 18.54 -11.74 -7.36
CA LYS A 223 19.45 -12.32 -8.34
C LYS A 223 18.64 -12.74 -9.57
N GLU A 224 19.10 -12.36 -10.77
CA GLU A 224 18.47 -12.75 -12.05
C GLU A 224 16.96 -12.43 -12.12
N ASN A 225 16.58 -11.23 -11.64
CA ASN A 225 15.21 -10.76 -11.55
C ASN A 225 14.27 -11.63 -10.66
N ASN A 226 14.84 -12.35 -9.71
CA ASN A 226 14.07 -13.09 -8.72
C ASN A 226 14.59 -12.81 -7.31
N VAL A 227 13.72 -12.88 -6.32
CA VAL A 227 14.13 -12.88 -4.92
C VAL A 227 14.91 -14.17 -4.64
N CYS A 228 16.10 -14.04 -4.06
CA CYS A 228 16.95 -15.17 -3.66
C CYS A 228 17.33 -15.17 -2.18
N GLY A 229 16.96 -14.11 -1.42
CA GLY A 229 17.23 -14.04 0.00
C GLY A 229 16.30 -13.13 0.78
N LEU A 230 16.00 -13.53 2.02
CA LEU A 230 15.35 -12.74 3.05
C LEU A 230 16.28 -12.69 4.26
N LEU A 231 16.71 -11.48 4.63
CA LEU A 231 17.77 -11.23 5.62
C LEU A 231 17.18 -10.60 6.88
N ASP A 232 17.96 -10.61 7.93
CA ASP A 232 17.76 -9.90 9.19
C ASP A 232 16.46 -10.21 9.94
N TYR A 233 16.56 -11.16 10.86
CA TYR A 233 15.49 -11.62 11.73
C TYR A 233 15.48 -10.92 13.11
N GLY A 234 16.21 -9.80 13.24
CA GLY A 234 16.35 -9.06 14.49
C GLY A 234 15.05 -8.46 15.02
N ASP A 235 14.17 -8.10 14.13
CA ASP A 235 12.91 -7.41 14.43
C ASP A 235 11.72 -8.35 14.59
N SER A 236 11.95 -9.65 14.44
CA SER A 236 10.90 -10.65 14.48
C SER A 236 10.16 -10.66 15.82
N ILE A 237 8.81 -10.59 15.77
CA ILE A 237 7.90 -10.55 16.92
C ILE A 237 6.63 -11.35 16.64
N TYR A 238 5.87 -11.65 17.70
CA TYR A 238 4.49 -12.13 17.58
C TYR A 238 3.56 -10.93 17.31
N SER A 239 2.98 -10.88 16.11
CA SER A 239 2.14 -9.77 15.64
C SER A 239 1.11 -10.23 14.61
N PRO A 240 0.17 -9.38 14.13
CA PRO A 240 -0.71 -9.75 13.03
C PRO A 240 0.09 -10.27 11.83
N THR A 241 -0.21 -11.48 11.36
CA THR A 241 0.51 -12.15 10.26
C THR A 241 0.60 -11.29 9.00
N ILE A 242 -0.44 -10.52 8.73
CA ILE A 242 -0.53 -9.63 7.56
C ILE A 242 0.47 -8.46 7.59
N ASN A 243 1.12 -8.20 8.74
CA ASN A 243 2.10 -7.12 8.88
C ASN A 243 3.29 -7.28 7.94
N ASP A 244 3.78 -8.52 7.72
CA ASP A 244 4.90 -8.76 6.80
C ASP A 244 4.56 -8.35 5.38
N LEU A 245 3.35 -8.67 4.91
CA LEU A 245 2.88 -8.20 3.60
C LEU A 245 2.73 -6.68 3.57
N ALA A 246 2.18 -6.07 4.62
CA ALA A 246 1.99 -4.62 4.70
C ALA A 246 3.34 -3.87 4.67
N ILE A 247 4.33 -4.35 5.42
CA ILE A 247 5.69 -3.77 5.44
C ILE A 247 6.33 -3.91 4.05
N CYS A 248 6.30 -5.09 3.47
CA CYS A 248 6.84 -5.32 2.13
C CYS A 248 6.20 -4.38 1.08
N LEU A 249 4.88 -4.29 1.06
CA LEU A 249 4.15 -3.40 0.15
C LEU A 249 4.53 -1.93 0.36
N SER A 250 4.76 -1.49 1.60
CA SER A 250 5.18 -0.12 1.88
C SER A 250 6.47 0.23 1.13
N TYR A 251 7.44 -0.68 1.13
CA TYR A 251 8.72 -0.45 0.44
C TYR A 251 8.66 -0.74 -1.06
N ALA A 252 7.88 -1.72 -1.51
CA ALA A 252 7.72 -2.02 -2.93
C ALA A 252 7.00 -0.91 -3.70
N LEU A 253 6.08 -0.20 -3.05
CA LEU A 253 5.35 0.93 -3.62
C LEU A 253 6.16 2.23 -3.65
N MET A 254 7.24 2.35 -2.86
CA MET A 254 8.15 3.48 -2.94
C MET A 254 8.83 3.48 -4.33
N ASN A 255 8.94 4.67 -4.94
CA ASN A 255 9.56 4.84 -6.27
C ASN A 255 8.91 4.01 -7.40
N ASN A 256 7.66 3.56 -7.21
CA ASN A 256 6.90 2.87 -8.23
C ASN A 256 5.70 3.73 -8.67
N ASP A 257 5.54 3.87 -9.99
CA ASP A 257 4.48 4.70 -10.57
C ASP A 257 3.19 3.91 -10.83
N ASN A 258 3.25 2.58 -10.77
CA ASN A 258 2.09 1.72 -11.00
C ASN A 258 1.66 0.99 -9.72
N ILE A 259 0.96 1.72 -8.84
CA ILE A 259 0.44 1.19 -7.57
C ILE A 259 -0.41 -0.08 -7.79
N TYR A 260 -1.32 -0.06 -8.78
CA TYR A 260 -2.21 -1.18 -9.03
C TYR A 260 -1.44 -2.45 -9.41
N LEU A 261 -0.49 -2.35 -10.33
CA LEU A 261 0.27 -3.52 -10.80
C LEU A 261 1.13 -4.11 -9.69
N THR A 262 1.81 -3.28 -8.91
CA THR A 262 2.61 -3.73 -7.76
C THR A 262 1.75 -4.43 -6.71
N LEU A 263 0.58 -3.85 -6.35
CA LEU A 263 -0.37 -4.50 -5.44
C LEU A 263 -0.82 -5.85 -6.02
N LYS A 264 -1.20 -5.89 -7.30
CA LYS A 264 -1.66 -7.09 -7.98
C LYS A 264 -0.60 -8.19 -7.97
N ASN A 265 0.61 -7.89 -8.40
CA ASN A 265 1.69 -8.87 -8.50
C ASN A 265 2.03 -9.49 -7.15
N ILE A 266 2.28 -8.65 -6.13
CA ILE A 266 2.71 -9.12 -4.81
C ILE A 266 1.57 -9.84 -4.08
N ILE A 267 0.36 -9.24 -4.04
CA ILE A 267 -0.77 -9.79 -3.29
C ILE A 267 -1.28 -11.08 -3.93
N THR A 268 -1.36 -11.17 -5.26
CA THR A 268 -1.80 -12.40 -5.95
C THR A 268 -0.92 -13.59 -5.57
N GLU A 269 0.40 -13.42 -5.63
CA GLU A 269 1.32 -14.51 -5.34
C GLU A 269 1.40 -14.84 -3.84
N TYR A 270 1.29 -13.83 -2.98
CA TYR A 270 1.15 -14.04 -1.54
C TYR A 270 -0.12 -14.83 -1.21
N ASN A 271 -1.27 -14.42 -1.75
CA ASN A 271 -2.57 -15.01 -1.49
C ASN A 271 -2.66 -16.49 -1.94
N LYS A 272 -1.93 -16.88 -3.00
CA LYS A 272 -1.79 -18.27 -3.42
C LYS A 272 -1.08 -19.16 -2.38
N GLN A 273 -0.16 -18.59 -1.60
CA GLN A 273 0.59 -19.33 -0.58
C GLN A 273 -0.06 -19.23 0.80
N PHE A 274 -0.59 -18.06 1.15
CA PHE A 274 -1.25 -17.75 2.41
C PHE A 274 -2.50 -16.93 2.12
N SER A 275 -3.65 -17.60 2.12
CA SER A 275 -4.94 -16.98 1.82
C SER A 275 -5.26 -15.83 2.79
N ILE A 276 -5.51 -14.64 2.25
CA ILE A 276 -5.85 -13.43 2.99
C ILE A 276 -7.36 -13.41 3.25
N ASN A 277 -7.79 -13.14 4.49
CA ASN A 277 -9.21 -13.02 4.83
C ASN A 277 -9.72 -11.57 4.73
N GLU A 278 -11.05 -11.37 4.82
CA GLU A 278 -11.67 -10.05 4.66
C GLU A 278 -11.23 -9.02 5.72
N ASP A 279 -11.00 -9.42 6.97
CA ASP A 279 -10.55 -8.53 8.03
C ASP A 279 -9.10 -8.06 7.79
N GLU A 280 -8.25 -8.94 7.26
CA GLU A 280 -6.89 -8.63 6.86
C GLU A 280 -6.86 -7.70 5.63
N ILE A 281 -7.73 -7.93 4.62
CA ILE A 281 -7.88 -7.04 3.46
C ILE A 281 -8.25 -5.62 3.92
N ASN A 282 -9.21 -5.49 4.82
CA ASN A 282 -9.66 -4.20 5.31
C ASN A 282 -8.56 -3.43 6.06
N SER A 283 -7.62 -4.14 6.69
CA SER A 283 -6.53 -3.55 7.48
C SER A 283 -5.25 -3.28 6.69
N LEU A 284 -5.00 -4.02 5.59
CA LEU A 284 -3.71 -4.07 4.88
C LEU A 284 -3.19 -2.70 4.46
N ILE A 285 -3.98 -1.90 3.77
CA ILE A 285 -3.55 -0.58 3.27
C ILE A 285 -3.26 0.39 4.41
N SER A 286 -4.05 0.32 5.48
CA SER A 286 -3.81 1.16 6.67
C SER A 286 -2.55 0.73 7.41
N LEU A 287 -2.24 -0.57 7.46
CA LEU A 287 -0.97 -1.08 8.00
C LEU A 287 0.23 -0.63 7.15
N CYS A 288 0.10 -0.61 5.80
CA CYS A 288 1.13 -0.02 4.93
C CYS A 288 1.39 1.46 5.28
N LYS A 289 0.32 2.27 5.39
CA LYS A 289 0.44 3.67 5.80
C LYS A 289 1.03 3.81 7.21
N SER A 290 0.69 2.92 8.13
CA SER A 290 1.27 2.88 9.49
C SER A 290 2.79 2.67 9.46
N ARG A 291 3.29 1.75 8.63
CA ARG A 291 4.73 1.54 8.45
C ARG A 291 5.43 2.79 7.90
N LEU A 292 4.82 3.44 6.91
CA LEU A 292 5.35 4.71 6.37
C LEU A 292 5.35 5.82 7.43
N MET A 293 4.31 5.91 8.26
CA MET A 293 4.27 6.87 9.38
C MET A 293 5.41 6.62 10.36
N ILE A 294 5.66 5.36 10.76
CA ILE A 294 6.80 5.01 11.61
C ILE A 294 8.10 5.51 10.97
N THR A 295 8.31 5.20 9.69
CA THR A 295 9.53 5.58 8.95
C THR A 295 9.78 7.09 9.00
N VAL A 296 8.77 7.92 8.66
CA VAL A 296 8.97 9.39 8.62
C VAL A 296 9.09 10.01 10.02
N VAL A 297 8.38 9.46 11.01
CA VAL A 297 8.46 9.95 12.40
C VAL A 297 9.80 9.60 13.03
N MET A 298 10.27 8.36 12.85
CA MET A 298 11.58 7.93 13.36
C MET A 298 12.72 8.69 12.68
N ALA A 299 12.68 8.86 11.36
CA ALA A 299 13.68 9.66 10.64
C ALA A 299 13.75 11.10 11.16
N LYS A 300 12.60 11.74 11.41
CA LYS A 300 12.56 13.09 12.00
C LYS A 300 13.15 13.13 13.40
N LYS A 301 12.82 12.18 14.27
CA LYS A 301 13.35 12.06 15.64
C LYS A 301 14.86 11.84 15.63
N GLN A 302 15.34 10.94 14.78
CA GLN A 302 16.77 10.65 14.64
C GLN A 302 17.56 11.86 14.12
N ARG A 303 17.00 12.61 13.15
CA ARG A 303 17.62 13.84 12.66
C ARG A 303 17.73 14.91 13.74
N ILE A 304 16.76 15.00 14.65
CA ILE A 304 16.83 15.90 15.81
C ILE A 304 17.94 15.45 16.77
N LYS A 305 18.08 14.14 17.00
CA LYS A 305 19.07 13.56 17.93
C LYS A 305 20.49 13.51 17.34
N TYR A 306 20.61 13.21 16.03
CA TYR A 306 21.88 13.01 15.31
C TYR A 306 21.92 13.80 13.98
N PRO A 307 22.07 15.13 13.99
CA PRO A 307 21.93 15.97 12.79
C PRO A 307 22.91 15.64 11.65
N SER A 308 24.07 15.08 11.97
CA SER A 308 25.14 14.76 11.00
C SER A 308 24.99 13.39 10.33
N ASN A 309 24.11 12.53 10.80
CA ASN A 309 23.94 11.17 10.26
C ASN A 309 22.87 11.12 9.17
N GLN A 310 23.28 11.21 7.90
CA GLN A 310 22.39 11.19 6.74
C GLN A 310 21.78 9.80 6.46
N TYR A 311 22.43 8.70 6.88
CA TYR A 311 21.95 7.33 6.63
C TYR A 311 20.59 7.07 7.25
N LEU A 312 20.31 7.65 8.41
CA LEU A 312 19.04 7.46 9.14
C LEU A 312 17.81 8.05 8.44
N SER A 313 17.97 8.71 7.30
CA SER A 313 16.91 9.37 6.56
C SER A 313 16.76 8.88 5.10
N ILE A 314 17.45 7.80 4.70
CA ILE A 314 17.46 7.32 3.31
C ILE A 314 16.04 7.08 2.77
N SER A 315 15.21 6.39 3.52
CA SER A 315 13.82 6.09 3.09
C SER A 315 12.81 7.20 3.38
N GLU A 316 13.20 8.31 4.04
CA GLU A 316 12.24 9.34 4.47
C GLU A 316 11.59 10.06 3.29
N LYS A 317 12.40 10.45 2.30
CA LYS A 317 11.90 11.16 1.11
C LYS A 317 10.89 10.33 0.33
N ASP A 318 11.22 9.07 0.12
CA ASP A 318 10.39 8.15 -0.64
C ASP A 318 9.12 7.78 0.12
N ALA A 319 9.21 7.61 1.45
CA ALA A 319 8.05 7.41 2.31
C ALA A 319 7.08 8.60 2.28
N TRP A 320 7.58 9.84 2.29
CA TRP A 320 6.74 11.03 2.13
C TRP A 320 6.09 11.08 0.75
N SER A 321 6.85 10.84 -0.31
CA SER A 321 6.32 10.82 -1.67
C SER A 321 5.17 9.82 -1.81
N LEU A 322 5.32 8.63 -1.22
CA LEU A 322 4.27 7.61 -1.24
C LEU A 322 3.07 8.00 -0.36
N LEU A 323 3.27 8.54 0.83
CA LEU A 323 2.18 9.04 1.68
C LEU A 323 1.35 10.12 0.98
N GLU A 324 1.99 11.07 0.30
CA GLU A 324 1.35 12.13 -0.49
C GLU A 324 0.57 11.56 -1.69
N LYS A 325 1.11 10.54 -2.38
CA LYS A 325 0.38 9.79 -3.42
C LYS A 325 -0.86 9.08 -2.85
N LEU A 326 -0.70 8.33 -1.77
CA LEU A 326 -1.77 7.57 -1.15
C LEU A 326 -2.83 8.44 -0.48
N ASP A 327 -2.50 9.69 -0.10
CA ASP A 327 -3.46 10.65 0.46
C ASP A 327 -4.49 11.13 -0.57
N LYS A 328 -4.11 11.20 -1.84
CA LYS A 328 -4.98 11.58 -2.96
C LYS A 328 -5.98 10.48 -3.32
N ILE A 329 -5.71 9.23 -2.93
CA ILE A 329 -6.53 8.08 -3.27
C ILE A 329 -7.40 7.73 -2.05
N PRO A 330 -8.74 7.67 -2.19
CA PRO A 330 -9.60 7.22 -1.11
C PRO A 330 -9.22 5.82 -0.63
N ILE A 331 -9.04 5.64 0.67
CA ILE A 331 -8.62 4.34 1.23
C ILE A 331 -9.58 3.20 0.88
N ASN A 332 -10.89 3.47 0.85
CA ASN A 332 -11.88 2.47 0.46
C ASN A 332 -11.66 1.98 -0.98
N PHE A 333 -11.18 2.85 -1.89
CA PHE A 333 -10.88 2.45 -3.26
C PHE A 333 -9.68 1.50 -3.32
N LEU A 334 -8.65 1.74 -2.52
CA LEU A 334 -7.51 0.83 -2.39
C LEU A 334 -7.93 -0.51 -1.77
N ILE A 335 -8.82 -0.50 -0.77
CA ILE A 335 -9.40 -1.72 -0.19
C ILE A 335 -10.18 -2.50 -1.26
N TYR A 336 -10.96 -1.84 -2.11
CA TYR A 336 -11.70 -2.48 -3.21
C TYR A 336 -10.76 -3.15 -4.22
N ILE A 337 -9.63 -2.53 -4.54
CA ILE A 337 -8.58 -3.14 -5.38
C ILE A 337 -8.03 -4.41 -4.72
N VAL A 338 -7.72 -4.37 -3.43
CA VAL A 338 -7.21 -5.55 -2.71
C VAL A 338 -8.27 -6.67 -2.67
N ARG A 339 -9.55 -6.32 -2.47
CA ARG A 339 -10.66 -7.29 -2.53
C ARG A 339 -10.74 -7.97 -3.89
N GLU A 340 -10.69 -7.21 -4.98
CA GLU A 340 -10.67 -7.72 -6.35
C GLU A 340 -9.49 -8.68 -6.57
N ILE A 341 -8.29 -8.29 -6.19
CA ILE A 341 -7.07 -9.10 -6.33
C ILE A 341 -7.19 -10.43 -5.56
N CYS A 342 -7.83 -10.40 -4.39
CA CYS A 342 -8.05 -11.59 -3.55
C CYS A 342 -9.26 -12.42 -3.95
N GLY A 343 -10.03 -12.03 -4.99
CA GLY A 343 -11.19 -12.75 -5.49
C GLY A 343 -12.48 -12.57 -4.68
N PHE A 344 -12.55 -11.50 -3.86
CA PHE A 344 -13.76 -11.12 -3.14
C PHE A 344 -14.60 -10.13 -3.94
N ASP A 345 -15.92 -10.13 -3.69
CA ASP A 345 -16.78 -9.06 -4.19
C ASP A 345 -16.18 -7.69 -3.83
N ILE A 346 -16.06 -6.81 -4.82
CA ILE A 346 -15.43 -5.49 -4.66
C ILE A 346 -16.12 -4.70 -3.54
N ILE A 347 -17.46 -4.72 -3.52
CA ILE A 347 -18.29 -4.13 -2.46
C ILE A 347 -19.00 -5.25 -1.72
N HIS A 348 -18.83 -5.31 -0.40
CA HIS A 348 -19.35 -6.37 0.48
C HIS A 348 -20.87 -6.68 0.32
N HIS A 349 -21.67 -5.73 -0.14
CA HIS A 349 -23.12 -5.89 -0.33
C HIS A 349 -23.56 -5.59 -1.76
N HIS A 350 -22.66 -5.76 -2.70
CA HIS A 350 -22.93 -5.49 -4.13
C HIS A 350 -24.22 -6.21 -4.59
N ASN A 351 -24.28 -7.52 -4.36
CA ASN A 351 -25.43 -8.33 -4.80
C ASN A 351 -26.76 -7.92 -4.16
N GLN A 352 -26.74 -7.48 -2.88
CA GLN A 352 -27.95 -7.01 -2.21
C GLN A 352 -28.46 -5.69 -2.81
N ILE A 353 -27.54 -4.77 -3.15
CA ILE A 353 -27.89 -3.50 -3.79
C ILE A 353 -28.37 -3.73 -5.21
N ILE A 354 -27.69 -4.56 -6.02
CA ILE A 354 -28.09 -4.87 -7.38
C ILE A 354 -29.46 -5.55 -7.41
N ASN A 355 -29.70 -6.53 -6.54
CA ASN A 355 -31.00 -7.19 -6.42
C ASN A 355 -32.11 -6.21 -6.01
N TYR A 356 -31.81 -5.22 -5.19
CA TYR A 356 -32.76 -4.17 -4.85
C TYR A 356 -33.04 -3.27 -6.06
N ILE A 357 -32.00 -2.77 -6.72
CA ILE A 357 -32.14 -1.92 -7.92
C ILE A 357 -32.95 -2.63 -9.00
N ASN A 358 -32.67 -3.90 -9.28
CA ASN A 358 -33.37 -4.69 -10.31
C ASN A 358 -34.86 -4.92 -10.01
N LYS A 359 -35.26 -4.87 -8.74
CA LYS A 359 -36.65 -5.06 -8.30
C LYS A 359 -37.37 -3.75 -8.01
N PHE A 360 -36.66 -2.63 -8.01
CA PHE A 360 -37.22 -1.33 -7.64
C PHE A 360 -38.00 -0.72 -8.84
N ASN A 361 -39.18 -0.20 -8.57
CA ASN A 361 -39.97 0.51 -9.57
C ASN A 361 -39.53 1.98 -9.60
N PHE A 362 -38.66 2.33 -10.51
CA PHE A 362 -38.13 3.68 -10.65
C PHE A 362 -39.15 4.65 -11.25
N GLY A 363 -39.17 5.88 -10.76
CA GLY A 363 -39.86 6.99 -11.40
C GLY A 363 -39.21 7.41 -12.72
N ASN A 364 -39.93 8.20 -13.51
CA ASN A 364 -39.40 8.78 -14.74
C ASN A 364 -38.37 9.88 -14.42
N ILE A 365 -37.28 9.92 -15.18
CA ILE A 365 -36.26 10.97 -15.08
C ILE A 365 -36.66 12.26 -15.80
N PHE A 366 -37.72 12.22 -16.61
CA PHE A 366 -38.35 13.36 -17.30
C PHE A 366 -39.85 13.34 -17.05
N LYS A 367 -40.56 14.43 -17.42
CA LYS A 367 -42.04 14.47 -17.39
C LYS A 367 -42.72 13.42 -18.29
N PHE A 368 -41.93 12.66 -19.04
CA PHE A 368 -42.38 11.60 -19.92
C PHE A 368 -41.47 10.36 -19.71
N ASN A 369 -41.98 9.21 -20.08
CA ASN A 369 -41.15 7.99 -20.09
C ASN A 369 -40.24 8.03 -21.33
N ILE A 370 -38.91 8.10 -21.08
CA ILE A 370 -37.91 8.11 -22.15
C ILE A 370 -37.93 6.82 -23.00
N LEU A 371 -38.41 5.74 -22.45
CA LEU A 371 -38.47 4.45 -23.16
C LEU A 371 -39.53 4.47 -24.27
N ASP A 372 -40.56 5.27 -24.13
CA ASP A 372 -41.69 5.40 -25.09
C ASP A 372 -41.39 6.37 -26.24
N LYS A 373 -40.24 7.02 -26.24
CA LYS A 373 -39.85 8.02 -27.26
C LYS A 373 -38.89 7.46 -28.27
N ASN A 374 -38.93 7.93 -29.51
CA ASN A 374 -37.90 7.66 -30.50
C ASN A 374 -36.57 8.27 -30.03
N LYS A 375 -35.52 7.48 -30.08
CA LYS A 375 -34.16 7.83 -29.62
C LYS A 375 -33.13 7.48 -30.68
N SER A 376 -32.16 8.38 -30.88
CA SER A 376 -30.97 8.11 -31.69
C SER A 376 -29.82 7.62 -30.80
N ILE A 377 -29.15 6.55 -31.20
CA ILE A 377 -27.92 6.13 -30.53
C ILE A 377 -26.75 6.92 -31.06
N LEU A 378 -26.14 7.72 -30.19
CA LEU A 378 -24.98 8.56 -30.52
C LEU A 378 -23.70 7.85 -30.08
N LYS A 379 -23.00 7.24 -31.02
CA LYS A 379 -21.66 6.67 -30.75
C LYS A 379 -20.65 7.80 -30.57
N LEU A 380 -20.08 7.94 -29.37
CA LEU A 380 -19.10 8.96 -29.02
C LEU A 380 -17.70 8.33 -28.76
N SER A 381 -17.53 7.09 -29.18
CA SER A 381 -16.26 6.36 -29.12
C SER A 381 -15.17 6.99 -29.99
N SER A 382 -13.94 6.58 -29.74
CA SER A 382 -12.76 7.13 -30.42
C SER A 382 -12.73 6.96 -31.94
N ASP A 383 -13.47 6.02 -32.46
CA ASP A 383 -13.63 5.65 -33.88
C ASP A 383 -14.93 6.19 -34.51
N SER A 384 -15.75 6.90 -33.74
CA SER A 384 -17.04 7.41 -34.18
C SER A 384 -16.94 8.38 -35.35
N PRO A 385 -17.77 8.23 -36.41
CA PRO A 385 -17.91 9.22 -37.47
C PRO A 385 -18.32 10.60 -36.99
N LEU A 386 -19.11 10.68 -35.88
CA LEU A 386 -19.49 11.95 -35.24
C LEU A 386 -18.30 12.80 -34.82
N LEU A 387 -17.23 12.16 -34.39
CA LEU A 387 -16.01 12.80 -33.86
C LEU A 387 -14.87 12.87 -34.89
N LYS A 388 -15.10 12.44 -36.13
CA LYS A 388 -14.09 12.49 -37.19
C LYS A 388 -13.68 13.94 -37.46
N GLY A 389 -12.35 14.21 -37.46
CA GLY A 389 -11.81 15.54 -37.67
C GLY A 389 -11.89 16.47 -36.46
N ASN A 390 -12.16 15.94 -35.23
CA ASN A 390 -12.28 16.70 -33.98
C ASN A 390 -13.20 17.93 -34.11
N PRO A 391 -14.50 17.74 -34.40
CA PRO A 391 -15.43 18.85 -34.64
C PRO A 391 -15.52 19.76 -33.41
N ASP A 392 -15.70 21.04 -33.64
CA ASP A 392 -16.12 21.99 -32.61
C ASP A 392 -17.58 21.71 -32.18
N ASN A 393 -18.05 22.39 -31.13
CA ASN A 393 -19.40 22.19 -30.60
C ASN A 393 -20.49 22.48 -31.64
N SER A 394 -20.28 23.48 -32.53
CA SER A 394 -21.25 23.86 -33.57
C SER A 394 -21.36 22.76 -34.63
N SER A 395 -20.20 22.25 -35.10
CA SER A 395 -20.15 21.17 -36.09
C SER A 395 -20.70 19.87 -35.52
N LEU A 396 -20.39 19.54 -34.24
CA LEU A 396 -20.94 18.36 -33.56
C LEU A 396 -22.48 18.48 -33.45
N LYS A 397 -23.00 19.63 -33.04
CA LYS A 397 -24.45 19.88 -32.97
C LYS A 397 -25.12 19.66 -34.33
N LYS A 398 -24.52 20.15 -35.42
CA LYS A 398 -25.05 19.95 -36.80
C LYS A 398 -25.10 18.46 -37.15
N ARG A 399 -24.06 17.69 -36.84
CA ARG A 399 -24.02 16.23 -37.08
C ARG A 399 -25.05 15.48 -36.28
N VAL A 400 -25.22 15.82 -34.99
CA VAL A 400 -26.24 15.22 -34.12
C VAL A 400 -27.65 15.55 -34.64
N ASN A 401 -27.91 16.81 -35.01
CA ASN A 401 -29.21 17.21 -35.57
C ASN A 401 -29.54 16.50 -36.88
N LYS A 402 -28.52 16.16 -37.71
CA LYS A 402 -28.74 15.36 -38.92
C LYS A 402 -29.24 13.99 -38.56
N ILE A 403 -28.59 13.29 -37.60
CA ILE A 403 -29.02 11.96 -37.12
C ILE A 403 -30.45 12.05 -36.53
N PHE A 404 -30.76 13.07 -35.74
CA PHE A 404 -32.11 13.25 -35.19
C PHE A 404 -33.19 13.37 -36.27
N LYS A 405 -32.88 14.04 -37.38
CA LYS A 405 -33.80 14.12 -38.53
C LYS A 405 -33.99 12.78 -39.22
N GLU A 406 -32.87 12.05 -39.45
CA GLU A 406 -32.88 10.74 -40.08
C GLU A 406 -33.68 9.72 -39.25
N ASP A 407 -33.52 9.70 -37.92
CA ASP A 407 -34.17 8.79 -37.00
C ASP A 407 -35.57 9.26 -36.54
N ASN A 408 -36.04 10.40 -37.02
CA ASN A 408 -37.27 11.07 -36.52
C ASN A 408 -37.30 11.12 -34.97
N SER A 409 -36.19 11.57 -34.38
CA SER A 409 -35.99 11.62 -32.93
C SER A 409 -35.63 13.05 -32.48
N ARG A 410 -35.79 13.32 -31.16
CA ARG A 410 -35.30 14.53 -30.48
C ARG A 410 -34.42 14.19 -29.27
N ILE A 411 -34.16 12.91 -29.04
CA ILE A 411 -33.40 12.42 -27.91
C ILE A 411 -32.25 11.60 -28.44
N GLY A 412 -31.04 11.91 -27.99
CA GLY A 412 -29.85 11.14 -28.28
C GLY A 412 -29.34 10.43 -27.03
N ILE A 413 -28.88 9.20 -27.18
CA ILE A 413 -28.30 8.41 -26.10
C ILE A 413 -26.84 8.08 -26.43
N GLY A 414 -25.91 8.64 -25.65
CA GLY A 414 -24.51 8.22 -25.63
C GLY A 414 -24.32 7.03 -24.70
N LEU A 415 -23.52 6.05 -25.14
CA LEU A 415 -23.49 4.74 -24.52
C LEU A 415 -22.60 4.67 -23.27
N TYR A 416 -22.94 3.75 -22.37
CA TYR A 416 -22.11 3.31 -21.26
C TYR A 416 -20.86 2.56 -21.75
N ASN A 417 -19.75 2.66 -21.01
CA ASN A 417 -18.50 1.96 -21.25
C ASN A 417 -17.83 2.29 -22.59
N GLU A 418 -18.01 3.51 -23.09
CA GLU A 418 -17.36 3.98 -24.31
C GLU A 418 -15.95 4.54 -24.07
N LYS A 419 -15.00 4.13 -24.91
CA LYS A 419 -13.65 4.72 -24.93
C LYS A 419 -13.68 6.08 -25.64
N ARG A 420 -13.40 7.17 -24.91
CA ARG A 420 -13.53 8.55 -25.38
C ARG A 420 -12.15 9.17 -25.71
N LYS A 421 -11.99 9.72 -26.93
CA LYS A 421 -10.78 10.48 -27.32
C LYS A 421 -10.61 11.81 -26.60
N VAL A 422 -11.68 12.41 -26.15
CA VAL A 422 -11.69 13.74 -25.53
C VAL A 422 -10.98 13.79 -24.16
N TYR A 423 -10.80 12.66 -23.50
CA TYR A 423 -10.18 12.57 -22.17
C TYR A 423 -8.65 12.61 -22.23
N LYS A 424 -8.08 13.70 -22.79
CA LYS A 424 -6.63 13.87 -23.00
C LYS A 424 -5.93 14.79 -21.98
N GLY A 425 -6.67 15.54 -21.20
CA GLY A 425 -6.12 16.50 -20.25
C GLY A 425 -5.42 15.87 -19.05
N PRO A 426 -4.65 16.65 -18.27
CA PRO A 426 -3.96 16.16 -17.07
C PRO A 426 -4.93 15.61 -16.01
N ASN A 427 -6.15 16.10 -15.97
CA ASN A 427 -7.21 15.66 -15.03
C ASN A 427 -7.66 14.21 -15.27
N PHE A 428 -7.30 13.60 -16.40
CA PHE A 428 -7.63 12.21 -16.74
C PHE A 428 -6.48 11.24 -16.53
N ILE A 429 -5.33 11.70 -16.01
CA ILE A 429 -4.22 10.82 -15.63
C ILE A 429 -4.66 9.98 -14.42
N SER A 430 -4.36 8.69 -14.45
CA SER A 430 -4.66 7.79 -13.34
C SER A 430 -3.75 8.06 -12.15
N GLU A 431 -4.30 8.20 -10.95
CA GLU A 431 -3.52 8.31 -9.70
C GLU A 431 -2.85 6.98 -9.33
N LEU A 432 -3.34 5.85 -9.85
CA LEU A 432 -2.77 4.53 -9.63
C LEU A 432 -1.63 4.19 -10.57
N ASN A 433 -1.66 4.77 -11.77
CA ASN A 433 -0.66 4.57 -12.82
C ASN A 433 -0.58 5.82 -13.69
N THR A 434 0.47 6.61 -13.53
CA THR A 434 0.64 7.89 -14.24
C THR A 434 0.81 7.73 -15.76
N ASN A 435 1.11 6.53 -16.25
CA ASN A 435 1.17 6.21 -17.68
C ASN A 435 -0.22 5.92 -18.29
N GLU A 436 -1.24 5.76 -17.45
CA GLU A 436 -2.62 5.49 -17.88
C GLU A 436 -3.50 6.73 -17.78
N ARG A 437 -4.51 6.76 -18.66
CA ARG A 437 -5.54 7.79 -18.64
C ARG A 437 -6.91 7.17 -18.47
N ARG A 438 -7.73 7.80 -17.66
CA ARG A 438 -9.16 7.49 -17.57
C ARG A 438 -9.84 7.93 -18.86
N ASN A 439 -10.07 7.00 -19.76
CA ASN A 439 -10.63 7.27 -21.09
C ASN A 439 -11.92 6.48 -21.39
N ILE A 440 -12.44 5.78 -20.39
CA ILE A 440 -13.71 5.06 -20.48
C ILE A 440 -14.80 5.90 -19.79
N HIS A 441 -15.89 6.17 -20.50
CA HIS A 441 -17.08 6.83 -19.96
C HIS A 441 -17.97 5.81 -19.26
N LEU A 442 -18.17 5.98 -17.97
CA LEU A 442 -18.95 5.07 -17.11
C LEU A 442 -20.37 5.61 -16.81
N GLY A 443 -20.88 6.51 -17.65
CA GLY A 443 -22.22 7.06 -17.58
C GLY A 443 -23.01 6.80 -18.86
N ILE A 444 -24.25 7.25 -18.85
CA ILE A 444 -25.08 7.38 -20.04
C ILE A 444 -25.27 8.87 -20.31
N ASP A 445 -24.95 9.34 -21.50
CA ASP A 445 -25.25 10.71 -21.91
C ASP A 445 -26.64 10.77 -22.53
N ILE A 446 -27.45 11.71 -22.08
CA ILE A 446 -28.76 12.00 -22.65
C ILE A 446 -28.71 13.35 -23.30
N PHE A 447 -28.82 13.41 -24.63
CA PHE A 447 -28.88 14.62 -25.41
C PHE A 447 -30.34 15.00 -25.62
N ILE A 448 -30.73 16.13 -25.04
CA ILE A 448 -32.12 16.63 -25.04
C ILE A 448 -32.10 18.16 -25.04
N ASP A 449 -33.22 18.81 -25.31
CA ASP A 449 -33.31 20.24 -25.36
C ASP A 449 -32.91 20.90 -24.02
N GLN A 450 -32.16 22.00 -24.12
CA GLN A 450 -31.73 22.77 -22.96
C GLN A 450 -32.96 23.29 -22.19
N GLY A 451 -32.90 23.16 -20.85
CA GLY A 451 -33.99 23.59 -19.97
C GLY A 451 -35.03 22.48 -19.71
N THR A 452 -34.84 21.28 -20.24
CA THR A 452 -35.72 20.13 -19.92
C THR A 452 -35.61 19.81 -18.44
N ASP A 453 -36.77 19.70 -17.77
CA ASP A 453 -36.85 19.32 -16.36
C ASP A 453 -36.36 17.89 -16.13
N LEU A 454 -35.50 17.74 -15.15
CA LEU A 454 -34.94 16.45 -14.71
C LEU A 454 -35.49 16.07 -13.33
N PHE A 455 -35.80 14.82 -13.11
CA PHE A 455 -36.36 14.31 -11.86
C PHE A 455 -35.48 13.19 -11.29
N ALA A 456 -35.38 13.09 -9.96
CA ALA A 456 -34.75 11.96 -9.30
C ALA A 456 -35.69 10.74 -9.38
N PRO A 457 -35.26 9.61 -9.99
CA PRO A 457 -36.12 8.43 -10.19
C PRO A 457 -36.34 7.61 -8.92
N ILE A 458 -35.67 7.97 -7.83
CA ILE A 458 -35.74 7.32 -6.51
C ILE A 458 -35.42 8.35 -5.43
N ASP A 459 -35.99 8.19 -4.26
CA ASP A 459 -35.74 9.05 -3.10
C ASP A 459 -34.27 9.15 -2.76
N GLY A 460 -33.80 10.35 -2.45
CA GLY A 460 -32.39 10.58 -2.14
C GLY A 460 -32.13 11.86 -1.35
N LYS A 461 -30.90 12.00 -0.91
CA LYS A 461 -30.38 13.18 -0.20
C LYS A 461 -29.23 13.79 -0.97
N ILE A 462 -29.24 15.08 -1.19
CA ILE A 462 -28.11 15.79 -1.83
C ILE A 462 -26.89 15.72 -0.90
N ILE A 463 -25.79 15.15 -1.42
CA ILE A 463 -24.50 15.08 -0.72
C ILE A 463 -23.42 15.89 -1.40
N ILE A 464 -23.52 16.10 -2.72
CA ILE A 464 -22.64 16.96 -3.49
C ILE A 464 -23.46 17.88 -4.38
N LEU A 465 -23.11 19.15 -4.37
CA LEU A 465 -23.63 20.18 -5.26
C LEU A 465 -22.44 21.06 -5.64
N LYS A 466 -21.91 20.90 -6.86
CA LYS A 466 -20.65 21.54 -7.26
C LYS A 466 -20.66 21.91 -8.74
N ASN A 467 -20.02 23.03 -9.07
CA ASN A 467 -19.75 23.40 -10.46
C ASN A 467 -18.29 23.02 -10.82
N ASN A 468 -18.13 22.02 -11.65
CA ASN A 468 -16.85 21.55 -12.14
C ASN A 468 -16.54 22.25 -13.48
N ASN A 469 -15.67 23.27 -13.47
CA ASN A 469 -15.43 24.15 -14.61
C ASN A 469 -14.26 23.75 -15.51
N PHE A 470 -13.65 22.58 -15.31
CA PHE A 470 -12.59 22.12 -16.18
C PHE A 470 -13.12 21.67 -17.54
N LYS A 471 -12.32 21.83 -18.58
CA LYS A 471 -12.68 21.37 -19.93
C LYS A 471 -12.90 19.85 -19.93
N TYR A 472 -14.05 19.43 -20.47
CA TYR A 472 -14.49 18.03 -20.49
C TYR A 472 -14.85 17.43 -19.12
N ASP A 473 -15.07 18.25 -18.09
CA ASP A 473 -15.60 17.83 -16.81
C ASP A 473 -17.14 17.92 -16.80
N TYR A 474 -17.76 17.48 -15.72
CA TYR A 474 -19.22 17.37 -15.57
C TYR A 474 -19.97 18.71 -15.50
N GLY A 475 -19.30 19.87 -15.45
CA GLY A 475 -19.96 21.15 -15.25
C GLY A 475 -20.73 21.23 -13.93
N PRO A 476 -21.90 21.91 -13.90
CA PRO A 476 -22.78 21.85 -12.74
C PRO A 476 -23.23 20.42 -12.47
N THR A 477 -22.91 19.93 -11.27
CA THR A 477 -23.02 18.52 -10.89
C THR A 477 -23.77 18.37 -9.58
N LEU A 478 -24.64 17.38 -9.51
CA LEU A 478 -25.39 16.95 -8.34
C LEU A 478 -25.11 15.47 -8.07
N VAL A 479 -24.88 15.09 -6.79
CA VAL A 479 -24.84 13.69 -6.37
C VAL A 479 -25.88 13.47 -5.27
N LEU A 480 -26.72 12.47 -5.47
CA LEU A 480 -27.71 11.99 -4.52
C LEU A 480 -27.21 10.73 -3.83
N GLU A 481 -27.35 10.68 -2.51
CA GLU A 481 -27.22 9.48 -1.70
C GLU A 481 -28.59 8.83 -1.56
N HIS A 482 -28.69 7.56 -1.91
CA HIS A 482 -29.86 6.71 -1.74
C HIS A 482 -29.58 5.67 -0.66
N SER A 483 -30.63 5.24 0.04
CA SER A 483 -30.52 4.24 1.11
C SER A 483 -31.41 3.04 0.84
N PHE A 484 -30.84 1.85 1.01
CA PHE A 484 -31.59 0.59 1.03
C PHE A 484 -31.20 -0.19 2.28
N LYS A 485 -32.11 -0.32 3.23
CA LYS A 485 -31.80 -0.84 4.57
C LYS A 485 -30.62 -0.07 5.19
N LYS A 486 -29.55 -0.77 5.52
CA LYS A 486 -28.29 -0.17 6.03
C LYS A 486 -27.28 0.20 4.95
N TYR A 487 -27.57 -0.10 3.68
CA TYR A 487 -26.67 0.11 2.56
C TYR A 487 -26.96 1.42 1.85
N LYS A 488 -25.94 1.99 1.23
CA LYS A 488 -26.03 3.25 0.48
C LYS A 488 -25.49 3.05 -0.92
N PHE A 489 -26.11 3.73 -1.88
CA PHE A 489 -25.60 3.89 -3.24
C PHE A 489 -25.85 5.32 -3.72
N TYR A 490 -25.27 5.69 -4.84
CA TYR A 490 -25.24 7.07 -5.27
C TYR A 490 -25.58 7.19 -6.74
N THR A 491 -26.28 8.29 -7.11
CA THR A 491 -26.47 8.68 -8.49
C THR A 491 -25.83 10.05 -8.74
N LEU A 492 -25.16 10.20 -9.88
CA LEU A 492 -24.52 11.44 -10.31
C LEU A 492 -25.24 11.99 -11.53
N TYR A 493 -25.55 13.27 -11.49
CA TYR A 493 -26.13 14.04 -12.58
C TYR A 493 -25.18 15.19 -12.93
N GLY A 494 -24.67 15.20 -14.17
CA GLY A 494 -23.77 16.22 -14.69
C GLY A 494 -24.43 17.11 -15.74
N HIS A 495 -23.72 18.16 -16.16
CA HIS A 495 -24.13 19.10 -17.19
C HIS A 495 -25.47 19.80 -16.92
N LEU A 496 -25.80 20.00 -15.65
CA LEU A 496 -27.03 20.64 -15.22
C LEU A 496 -27.02 22.17 -15.40
N SER A 497 -28.17 22.80 -15.22
CA SER A 497 -28.25 24.27 -15.21
C SER A 497 -27.62 24.87 -13.94
N LYS A 498 -26.92 26.00 -14.07
CA LYS A 498 -26.41 26.76 -12.91
C LYS A 498 -27.51 27.28 -11.98
N ILE A 499 -28.74 27.38 -12.46
CA ILE A 499 -29.90 27.80 -11.67
C ILE A 499 -30.16 26.88 -10.50
N MET A 500 -29.75 25.59 -10.59
CA MET A 500 -29.89 24.64 -9.49
C MET A 500 -29.21 25.09 -8.19
N PHE A 501 -28.11 25.86 -8.25
CA PHE A 501 -27.41 26.36 -7.06
C PHE A 501 -28.24 27.36 -6.25
N GLN A 502 -29.22 28.02 -6.87
CA GLN A 502 -30.16 28.92 -6.20
C GLN A 502 -31.29 28.14 -5.51
N LYS A 503 -31.69 26.99 -6.08
CA LYS A 503 -32.87 26.23 -5.65
C LYS A 503 -32.55 25.08 -4.74
N LEU A 504 -31.33 24.53 -4.80
CA LEU A 504 -30.92 23.31 -4.12
C LEU A 504 -29.85 23.58 -3.04
N LYS A 505 -29.89 22.79 -1.96
CA LYS A 505 -28.89 22.86 -0.86
C LYS A 505 -28.45 21.46 -0.47
N ILE A 506 -27.19 21.31 -0.06
CA ILE A 506 -26.65 20.05 0.49
C ILE A 506 -27.48 19.67 1.72
N GLY A 507 -27.79 18.41 1.86
CA GLY A 507 -28.61 17.86 2.95
C GLY A 507 -30.10 17.81 2.65
N LYS A 508 -30.61 18.52 1.60
CA LYS A 508 -32.03 18.45 1.23
C LYS A 508 -32.39 17.02 0.79
N LYS A 509 -33.48 16.51 1.34
CA LYS A 509 -34.06 15.22 0.93
C LYS A 509 -35.03 15.43 -0.21
N PHE A 510 -35.09 14.49 -1.11
CA PHE A 510 -36.03 14.44 -2.23
C PHE A 510 -36.89 13.19 -2.16
N HIS A 511 -38.20 13.39 -2.34
CA HIS A 511 -39.17 12.37 -2.64
C HIS A 511 -39.66 12.61 -4.07
N LEU A 512 -39.15 11.86 -5.07
CA LEU A 512 -39.58 11.97 -6.50
C LEU A 512 -39.71 13.43 -7.01
N ILE A 513 -38.66 14.26 -6.91
CA ILE A 513 -38.75 15.68 -7.18
C ILE A 513 -37.86 16.15 -8.34
N GLN A 514 -38.32 17.21 -9.03
CA GLN A 514 -37.61 17.97 -10.04
C GLN A 514 -36.24 18.47 -9.54
N ILE A 515 -35.21 18.08 -10.27
CA ILE A 515 -33.81 18.48 -10.08
C ILE A 515 -33.51 19.76 -10.83
#